data_b604c547ed0d594d7416ab79fbc28224
#
_entry.id   b604c547ed0d594d7416ab79fbc28224
#
_cell.length_a   1.000
_cell.length_b   1.000
_cell.length_c   1.000
_cell.angle_alpha   90.00
_cell.angle_beta   90.00
_cell.angle_gamma   90.00
#
_symmetry.space_group_name_H-M   'P 1'
#
loop_
_entity.id
_entity.type
_entity.pdbx_description
1 polymer ?
#
loop_
_entity_poly.entity_id
_entity_poly.type
_entity_poly.pdbx_seq_one_letter_code
_entity_poly.pdbx_strand_id
1 'polypeptide(L)'
;MTEDEMREIVLSFPGVEEGTSYGRPSFKVNGKFLTRLRDEDNSLVLVDVPFDEREMLIEAEPQTYHFTAHYKDYPSVLARLETMHPGSLRSFLERRFRKVAKKSVVKAWDATRG
;
A
#
# COMPACT_ATOMS: atom_id res chain seq x y z
N MET A 1 -13.22 2.07 -1.29
CA MET A 1 -12.98 3.50 -0.96
C MET A 1 -12.75 4.30 -2.23
N THR A 2 -12.84 5.61 -2.14
CA THR A 2 -12.54 6.51 -3.25
C THR A 2 -11.04 6.76 -3.35
N GLU A 3 -10.62 7.30 -4.50
CA GLU A 3 -9.22 7.69 -4.69
C GLU A 3 -8.81 8.78 -3.70
N ASP A 4 -9.70 9.74 -3.42
CA ASP A 4 -9.41 10.81 -2.46
C ASP A 4 -9.23 10.27 -1.04
N GLU A 5 -10.05 9.32 -0.63
CA GLU A 5 -9.90 8.65 0.67
C GLU A 5 -8.58 7.89 0.75
N MET A 6 -8.21 7.19 -0.31
CA MET A 6 -6.95 6.47 -0.40
C MET A 6 -5.77 7.44 -0.26
N ARG A 7 -5.80 8.54 -1.01
CA ARG A 7 -4.73 9.55 -0.97
C ARG A 7 -4.57 10.13 0.43
N GLU A 8 -5.69 10.42 1.10
CA GLU A 8 -5.67 10.94 2.47
C GLU A 8 -4.98 9.97 3.42
N ILE A 9 -5.29 8.68 3.31
CA ILE A 9 -4.66 7.65 4.15
C ILE A 9 -3.16 7.56 3.86
N VAL A 10 -2.77 7.49 2.60
CA VAL A 10 -1.36 7.35 2.22
C VAL A 10 -0.55 8.57 2.68
N LEU A 11 -1.08 9.77 2.46
CA LEU A 11 -0.39 11.00 2.81
C LEU A 11 -0.40 11.29 4.31
N SER A 12 -1.14 10.52 5.11
CA SER A 12 -1.10 10.66 6.57
C SER A 12 0.22 10.19 7.18
N PHE A 13 0.99 9.39 6.45
CA PHE A 13 2.32 8.96 6.92
C PHE A 13 3.35 10.06 6.63
N PRO A 14 4.24 10.37 7.59
CA PRO A 14 5.19 11.46 7.40
C PRO A 14 6.24 11.15 6.34
N GLY A 15 6.59 12.17 5.56
CA GLY A 15 7.63 12.04 4.55
C GLY A 15 7.20 11.35 3.26
N VAL A 16 5.90 11.06 3.09
CA VAL A 16 5.40 10.47 1.86
C VAL A 16 5.38 11.53 0.75
N GLU A 17 5.94 11.17 -0.38
CA GLU A 17 5.93 12.02 -1.57
C GLU A 17 5.05 11.38 -2.64
N GLU A 18 4.12 12.17 -3.15
CA GLU A 18 3.23 11.74 -4.24
C GLU A 18 3.86 12.10 -5.58
N GLY A 19 3.81 11.16 -6.51
CA GLY A 19 4.17 11.38 -7.91
C GLY A 19 3.19 10.64 -8.78
N THR A 20 3.60 10.38 -10.02
CA THR A 20 2.77 9.60 -10.94
C THR A 20 3.56 8.45 -11.52
N SER A 21 2.86 7.36 -11.82
CA SER A 21 3.39 6.21 -12.53
C SER A 21 2.31 5.80 -13.54
N TYR A 22 2.65 5.84 -14.82
CA TYR A 22 1.69 5.59 -15.91
C TYR A 22 0.44 6.47 -15.81
N GLY A 23 0.61 7.74 -15.39
CA GLY A 23 -0.48 8.70 -15.27
C GLY A 23 -1.37 8.55 -14.05
N ARG A 24 -1.06 7.62 -13.15
CA ARG A 24 -1.85 7.37 -11.92
C ARG A 24 -1.01 7.65 -10.67
N PRO A 25 -1.65 7.93 -9.52
CA PRO A 25 -0.92 8.23 -8.28
C PRO A 25 0.07 7.15 -7.88
N SER A 26 1.27 7.58 -7.51
CA SER A 26 2.34 6.72 -7.02
C SER A 26 3.01 7.41 -5.84
N PHE A 27 3.36 6.65 -4.81
CA PHE A 27 3.84 7.20 -3.55
C PHE A 27 5.15 6.55 -3.13
N LYS A 28 6.06 7.39 -2.61
CA LYS A 28 7.36 6.96 -2.09
C LYS A 28 7.58 7.57 -0.73
N VAL A 29 8.39 6.92 0.08
CA VAL A 29 8.91 7.47 1.33
C VAL A 29 10.40 7.15 1.41
N ASN A 30 11.21 8.14 1.74
CA ASN A 30 12.67 8.01 1.78
C ASN A 30 13.23 7.48 0.44
N GLY A 31 12.63 7.92 -0.67
CA GLY A 31 13.04 7.51 -2.01
C GLY A 31 12.67 6.08 -2.39
N LYS A 32 11.95 5.37 -1.52
CA LYS A 32 11.58 3.98 -1.73
C LYS A 32 10.10 3.84 -1.99
N PHE A 33 9.73 2.87 -2.82
CA PHE A 33 8.34 2.60 -3.18
C PHE A 33 7.49 2.31 -1.95
N LEU A 34 6.34 2.98 -1.85
CA LEU A 34 5.35 2.72 -0.80
C LEU A 34 4.15 1.97 -1.38
N THR A 35 3.45 2.58 -2.32
CA THR A 35 2.32 1.98 -3.04
C THR A 35 2.02 2.80 -4.29
N ARG A 36 1.24 2.23 -5.21
CA ARG A 36 0.72 2.96 -6.36
C ARG A 36 -0.63 2.42 -6.78
N LEU A 37 -1.40 3.24 -7.46
CA LEU A 37 -2.67 2.85 -8.01
C LEU A 37 -2.47 2.43 -9.47
N ARG A 38 -2.90 1.22 -9.81
CA ARG A 38 -2.81 0.71 -11.17
C ARG A 38 -4.02 1.15 -11.99
N ASP A 39 -3.78 1.51 -13.24
CA ASP A 39 -4.84 1.93 -14.14
C ASP A 39 -5.66 0.71 -14.65
N GLU A 40 -5.00 -0.41 -14.91
CA GLU A 40 -5.60 -1.57 -15.58
C GLU A 40 -6.80 -2.15 -14.82
N ASP A 41 -6.74 -2.17 -13.50
CA ASP A 41 -7.77 -2.80 -12.67
C ASP A 41 -8.17 -1.95 -11.45
N ASN A 42 -7.72 -0.70 -11.43
CA ASN A 42 -7.98 0.24 -10.32
C ASN A 42 -7.59 -0.37 -8.96
N SER A 43 -6.44 -1.02 -8.92
CA SER A 43 -5.92 -1.70 -7.73
C SER A 43 -4.68 -1.04 -7.19
N LEU A 44 -4.53 -1.09 -5.87
CA LEU A 44 -3.31 -0.68 -5.18
C LEU A 44 -2.31 -1.84 -5.19
N VAL A 45 -1.03 -1.51 -5.37
CA VAL A 45 0.05 -2.48 -5.26
C VAL A 45 0.55 -2.45 -3.82
N LEU A 46 0.35 -3.56 -3.10
CA LEU A 46 0.79 -3.72 -1.72
C LEU A 46 1.99 -4.65 -1.69
N VAL A 47 3.12 -4.14 -1.22
CA VAL A 47 4.39 -4.89 -1.19
C VAL A 47 4.69 -5.42 0.21
N ASP A 48 5.70 -6.29 0.30
CA ASP A 48 6.09 -6.95 1.55
C ASP A 48 4.96 -7.82 2.11
N VAL A 49 4.24 -8.49 1.22
CA VAL A 49 3.18 -9.43 1.56
C VAL A 49 3.67 -10.84 1.19
N PRO A 50 4.01 -11.68 2.17
CA PRO A 50 4.46 -13.04 1.90
C PRO A 50 3.42 -13.85 1.10
N PHE A 51 3.88 -14.85 0.36
CA PHE A 51 3.01 -15.64 -0.51
C PHE A 51 1.88 -16.35 0.24
N ASP A 52 2.16 -16.86 1.44
CA ASP A 52 1.14 -17.51 2.27
C ASP A 52 0.07 -16.51 2.75
N GLU A 53 0.49 -15.31 3.12
CA GLU A 53 -0.45 -14.24 3.49
C GLU A 53 -1.28 -13.83 2.27
N ARG A 54 -0.67 -13.72 1.10
CA ARG A 54 -1.38 -13.40 -0.15
C ARG A 54 -2.46 -14.43 -0.44
N GLU A 55 -2.15 -15.72 -0.30
CA GLU A 55 -3.13 -16.79 -0.50
C GLU A 55 -4.30 -16.68 0.47
N MET A 56 -4.02 -16.41 1.75
CA MET A 56 -5.05 -16.20 2.77
C MET A 56 -5.97 -15.04 2.42
N LEU A 57 -5.38 -13.92 2.00
CA LEU A 57 -6.15 -12.72 1.65
C LEU A 57 -7.08 -12.97 0.47
N ILE A 58 -6.57 -13.64 -0.57
CA ILE A 58 -7.36 -13.94 -1.77
C ILE A 58 -8.48 -14.92 -1.43
N GLU A 59 -8.21 -15.91 -0.60
CA GLU A 59 -9.23 -16.86 -0.17
C GLU A 59 -10.32 -16.20 0.66
N ALA A 60 -9.93 -15.32 1.58
CA ALA A 60 -10.87 -14.64 2.48
C ALA A 60 -11.69 -13.56 1.79
N GLU A 61 -11.06 -12.78 0.90
CA GLU A 61 -11.69 -11.63 0.26
C GLU A 61 -11.33 -11.56 -1.23
N PRO A 62 -11.82 -12.51 -2.04
CA PRO A 62 -11.47 -12.58 -3.46
C PRO A 62 -11.98 -11.39 -4.28
N GLN A 63 -12.98 -10.67 -3.79
CA GLN A 63 -13.49 -9.47 -4.43
C GLN A 63 -12.51 -8.29 -4.33
N THR A 64 -11.58 -8.35 -3.36
CA THR A 64 -10.62 -7.28 -3.12
C THR A 64 -9.23 -7.66 -3.56
N TYR A 65 -8.73 -8.81 -3.09
CA TYR A 65 -7.33 -9.19 -3.29
C TYR A 65 -7.15 -10.12 -4.48
N HIS A 66 -6.11 -9.86 -5.25
CA HIS A 66 -5.76 -10.68 -6.40
C HIS A 66 -4.29 -10.45 -6.78
N PHE A 67 -3.81 -11.15 -7.77
CA PHE A 67 -2.53 -10.83 -8.40
C PHE A 67 -2.61 -11.17 -9.89
N THR A 68 -1.70 -10.58 -10.66
CA THR A 68 -1.57 -10.86 -12.09
C THR A 68 -0.28 -11.63 -12.33
N ALA A 69 -0.10 -12.15 -13.55
CA ALA A 69 1.09 -12.89 -13.92
C ALA A 69 2.38 -12.11 -13.65
N HIS A 70 2.36 -10.79 -13.85
CA HIS A 70 3.51 -9.92 -13.59
C HIS A 70 3.96 -9.97 -12.12
N TYR A 71 3.00 -10.06 -11.19
CA TYR A 71 3.29 -10.03 -9.75
C TYR A 71 3.38 -11.42 -9.11
N LYS A 72 3.21 -12.48 -9.91
CA LYS A 72 3.14 -13.84 -9.40
C LYS A 72 4.33 -14.22 -8.51
N ASP A 73 5.53 -13.86 -8.93
CA ASP A 73 6.77 -14.28 -8.25
C ASP A 73 7.30 -13.25 -7.24
N TYR A 74 6.55 -12.19 -7.01
CA TYR A 74 6.93 -11.13 -6.06
C TYR A 74 6.07 -11.22 -4.79
N PRO A 75 6.64 -10.98 -3.59
CA PRO A 75 5.87 -10.96 -2.34
C PRO A 75 5.01 -9.70 -2.25
N SER A 76 3.93 -9.70 -3.00
CA SER A 76 3.01 -8.57 -3.14
C SER A 76 1.60 -9.07 -3.42
N VAL A 77 0.61 -8.21 -3.22
CA VAL A 77 -0.79 -8.47 -3.56
C VAL A 77 -1.39 -7.20 -4.13
N LEU A 78 -2.35 -7.36 -5.01
CA LEU A 78 -3.12 -6.24 -5.55
C LEU A 78 -4.45 -6.17 -4.81
N ALA A 79 -4.86 -4.94 -4.45
CA ALA A 79 -6.13 -4.73 -3.74
C ALA A 79 -6.99 -3.75 -4.52
N ARG A 80 -8.17 -4.20 -4.95
CA ARG A 80 -9.11 -3.34 -5.69
C ARG A 80 -9.57 -2.21 -4.79
N LEU A 81 -9.43 -1.00 -5.27
CA LEU A 81 -9.74 0.20 -4.49
C LEU A 81 -11.20 0.23 -4.03
N GLU A 82 -12.12 -0.19 -4.90
CA GLU A 82 -13.56 -0.15 -4.61
C GLU A 82 -13.94 -0.88 -3.32
N THR A 83 -13.32 -2.03 -3.07
CA THR A 83 -13.70 -2.89 -1.94
C THR A 83 -12.64 -2.91 -0.84
N MET A 84 -11.53 -2.19 -1.02
CA MET A 84 -10.46 -2.14 -0.02
C MET A 84 -10.96 -1.47 1.27
N HIS A 85 -10.72 -2.13 2.39
CA HIS A 85 -11.07 -1.59 3.70
C HIS A 85 -9.98 -0.60 4.17
N PRO A 86 -10.36 0.63 4.60
CA PRO A 86 -9.40 1.64 5.02
C PRO A 86 -8.43 1.19 6.11
N GLY A 87 -8.93 0.45 7.11
CA GLY A 87 -8.10 -0.05 8.20
C GLY A 87 -7.05 -1.05 7.72
N SER A 88 -7.42 -1.90 6.77
CA SER A 88 -6.49 -2.85 6.17
C SER A 88 -5.41 -2.12 5.38
N LEU A 89 -5.79 -1.11 4.62
CA LEU A 89 -4.83 -0.30 3.88
C LEU A 89 -3.81 0.34 4.83
N ARG A 90 -4.28 0.95 5.92
CA ARG A 90 -3.37 1.53 6.92
C ARG A 90 -2.37 0.51 7.45
N SER A 91 -2.82 -0.70 7.73
CA SER A 91 -1.95 -1.77 8.26
C SER A 91 -0.86 -2.16 7.27
N PHE A 92 -1.20 -2.34 6.00
CA PHE A 92 -0.22 -2.66 4.96
C PHE A 92 0.77 -1.53 4.76
N LEU A 93 0.29 -0.29 4.72
CA LEU A 93 1.15 0.88 4.54
C LEU A 93 2.08 1.09 5.73
N GLU A 94 1.57 0.91 6.94
CA GLU A 94 2.41 1.04 8.14
C GLU A 94 3.52 0.01 8.14
N ARG A 95 3.24 -1.23 7.77
CA ARG A 95 4.24 -2.28 7.66
C ARG A 95 5.38 -1.86 6.72
N ARG A 96 5.02 -1.37 5.53
CA ARG A 96 6.01 -0.93 4.55
C ARG A 96 6.73 0.34 5.01
N PHE A 97 5.99 1.30 5.56
CA PHE A 97 6.54 2.56 6.08
C PHE A 97 7.63 2.30 7.13
N ARG A 98 7.36 1.43 8.09
CA ARG A 98 8.32 1.10 9.15
C ARG A 98 9.60 0.46 8.60
N LYS A 99 9.50 -0.22 7.48
CA LYS A 99 10.63 -0.87 6.84
C LYS A 99 11.53 0.11 6.08
N VAL A 100 10.94 1.11 5.40
CA VAL A 100 11.67 1.94 4.43
C VAL A 100 11.90 3.39 4.88
N ALA A 101 11.10 3.91 5.81
CA ALA A 101 11.28 5.26 6.32
C ALA A 101 12.54 5.34 7.18
N LYS A 102 13.10 6.54 7.31
CA LYS A 102 14.23 6.77 8.21
C LYS A 102 13.81 6.46 9.64
N LYS A 103 14.69 5.82 10.40
CA LYS A 103 14.41 5.45 11.81
C LYS A 103 14.02 6.66 12.64
N SER A 104 14.64 7.80 12.42
CA SER A 104 14.32 9.05 13.12
C SER A 104 12.90 9.51 12.84
N VAL A 105 12.43 9.33 11.62
CA VAL A 105 11.06 9.70 11.20
C VAL A 105 10.06 8.76 11.87
N VAL A 106 10.33 7.46 11.86
CA VAL A 106 9.46 6.46 12.50
C VAL A 106 9.36 6.72 14.00
N LYS A 107 10.50 7.00 14.65
CA LYS A 107 10.54 7.28 16.08
C LYS A 107 9.72 8.53 16.44
N ALA A 108 9.89 9.60 15.67
CA ALA A 108 9.12 10.83 15.88
C ALA A 108 7.62 10.61 15.70
N TRP A 109 7.26 9.83 14.68
CA TRP A 109 5.87 9.50 14.38
C TRP A 109 5.24 8.68 15.52
N ASP A 110 5.95 7.66 16.03
CA ASP A 110 5.49 6.86 17.17
C ASP A 110 5.30 7.72 18.41
N ALA A 111 6.19 8.68 18.65
CA ALA A 111 6.09 9.59 19.79
C ALA A 111 4.82 10.46 19.73
N THR A 112 4.41 10.88 18.54
CA THR A 112 3.20 11.70 18.36
C THR A 112 1.91 10.88 18.47
N ARG A 113 2.00 9.58 18.29
CA ARG A 113 0.82 8.70 18.37
C ARG A 113 0.56 8.17 19.78
N GLY A 114 1.50 8.44 20.66
CA GLY A 114 1.41 8.20 22.08
C GLY A 114 1.11 6.85 22.52
#